data_ce76690698a0fda36809115be5aaedcd
#
_entry.id   ce76690698a0fda36809115be5aaedcd
#
_cell.length_a   1.000
_cell.length_b   1.000
_cell.length_c   1.000
_cell.angle_alpha   90.00
_cell.angle_beta   90.00
_cell.angle_gamma   90.00
#
_symmetry.space_group_name_H-M   'P 1'
#
loop_
_entity.id
_entity.type
_entity.pdbx_description
1 polymer ?
#
loop_
_entity_poly.entity_id
_entity_poly.type
_entity_poly.pdbx_seq_one_letter_code
_entity_poly.pdbx_strand_id
1 'polypeptide(L)'
;MANLSEASEWVAGVYQIETTDPVVGGPNGISNVQGKQLGNRTRYLKDKVEELQALAEGIDDEAQNAIVAAISQALSISGVNTQAIENLQHRSLAQGTVVLKNKWVVSGCVLSKADIRALHLSASGTVGSGVSRAWIDGGMRFIPDDDYHVTVPTNPGTSDVVYYAYLALESGAYRVDLDTAVPDAALLLYQLTVPAGDTANNLSAVTLTDRRTLQPWNGWTINTVQDVYVPLPAPQLNAPDYAVELMVESATYIGAVGELEVVDRQQNGFKIRIRGSADNVMVRWTLLNPAN
;
A
#
# COMPACT_ATOMS: atom_id res chain seq x y z
N MET A 1 -15.72 -31.72 -6.12
CA MET A 1 -14.50 -31.03 -6.61
C MET A 1 -14.04 -31.76 -7.86
N ALA A 2 -13.67 -31.04 -8.91
CA ALA A 2 -13.14 -31.64 -10.12
C ALA A 2 -11.59 -31.63 -10.01
N ASN A 3 -10.97 -32.77 -10.30
CA ASN A 3 -9.53 -32.88 -10.36
C ASN A 3 -9.01 -32.40 -11.71
N LEU A 4 -7.78 -31.90 -11.75
CA LEU A 4 -7.09 -31.63 -13.00
C LEU A 4 -6.81 -32.96 -13.72
N SER A 5 -6.98 -32.97 -15.03
CA SER A 5 -6.60 -34.12 -15.84
C SER A 5 -5.08 -34.23 -15.93
N GLU A 6 -4.55 -35.41 -15.64
CA GLU A 6 -3.11 -35.71 -15.72
C GLU A 6 -2.85 -36.57 -16.97
N ALA A 7 -1.82 -36.22 -17.72
CA ALA A 7 -1.28 -36.98 -18.82
C ALA A 7 0.12 -37.49 -18.49
N SER A 8 0.48 -38.68 -18.96
CA SER A 8 1.84 -39.21 -18.81
C SER A 8 2.77 -38.50 -19.84
N GLU A 9 3.15 -37.27 -19.54
CA GLU A 9 3.94 -36.44 -20.43
C GLU A 9 5.00 -35.66 -19.67
N TRP A 10 6.24 -35.68 -20.18
CA TRP A 10 7.31 -34.85 -19.65
C TRP A 10 7.25 -33.45 -20.22
N VAL A 11 6.86 -32.50 -19.42
CA VAL A 11 6.86 -31.08 -19.79
C VAL A 11 8.22 -30.47 -19.49
N ALA A 12 8.88 -29.88 -20.50
CA ALA A 12 10.28 -29.40 -20.41
C ALA A 12 10.47 -28.25 -19.43
N GLY A 13 9.44 -27.45 -19.17
CA GLY A 13 9.43 -26.36 -18.20
C GLY A 13 8.12 -26.34 -17.42
N VAL A 14 8.14 -25.76 -16.22
CA VAL A 14 6.95 -25.45 -15.46
C VAL A 14 6.64 -23.97 -15.67
N TYR A 15 5.42 -23.66 -16.09
CA TYR A 15 5.01 -22.28 -16.32
C TYR A 15 5.14 -21.48 -15.02
N GLN A 16 5.77 -20.32 -15.09
CA GLN A 16 5.82 -19.37 -14.00
C GLN A 16 4.67 -18.37 -14.17
N ILE A 17 3.82 -18.24 -13.16
CA ILE A 17 2.76 -17.23 -13.18
C ILE A 17 3.43 -15.86 -13.10
N GLU A 18 3.14 -15.02 -14.08
CA GLU A 18 3.63 -13.65 -14.14
C GLU A 18 2.63 -12.69 -13.48
N THR A 19 3.10 -11.52 -13.05
CA THR A 19 2.25 -10.51 -12.41
C THR A 19 1.18 -9.93 -13.35
N THR A 20 1.34 -10.14 -14.65
CA THR A 20 0.40 -9.73 -15.70
C THR A 20 -0.62 -10.79 -16.08
N ASP A 21 -0.49 -12.01 -15.53
CA ASP A 21 -1.39 -13.10 -15.86
C ASP A 21 -2.76 -12.90 -15.22
N PRO A 22 -3.84 -13.08 -15.99
CA PRO A 22 -5.18 -13.01 -15.43
C PRO A 22 -5.42 -14.19 -14.50
N VAL A 23 -6.09 -13.96 -13.36
CA VAL A 23 -6.51 -15.02 -12.44
C VAL A 23 -7.74 -15.72 -13.02
N VAL A 24 -7.51 -16.68 -13.91
CA VAL A 24 -8.55 -17.46 -14.55
C VAL A 24 -8.52 -18.89 -14.00
N GLY A 25 -9.58 -19.28 -13.30
CA GLY A 25 -9.78 -20.64 -12.79
C GLY A 25 -10.33 -21.59 -13.83
N GLY A 26 -10.56 -22.85 -13.43
CA GLY A 26 -11.08 -23.93 -14.28
C GLY A 26 -9.98 -24.77 -14.94
N PRO A 27 -10.34 -25.91 -15.59
CA PRO A 27 -9.37 -26.90 -16.07
C PRO A 27 -8.35 -26.37 -17.08
N ASN A 28 -8.68 -25.30 -17.78
CA ASN A 28 -7.83 -24.66 -18.78
C ASN A 28 -7.42 -23.22 -18.37
N GLY A 29 -7.67 -22.82 -17.14
CA GLY A 29 -7.28 -21.51 -16.62
C GLY A 29 -5.78 -21.42 -16.38
N ILE A 30 -5.21 -20.22 -16.61
CA ILE A 30 -3.77 -19.97 -16.49
C ILE A 30 -3.26 -20.28 -15.07
N SER A 31 -4.08 -20.06 -14.04
CA SER A 31 -3.78 -20.39 -12.64
C SER A 31 -3.55 -21.88 -12.40
N ASN A 32 -4.04 -22.75 -13.28
CA ASN A 32 -3.92 -24.20 -13.16
C ASN A 32 -2.83 -24.80 -14.09
N VAL A 33 -2.19 -23.97 -14.93
CA VAL A 33 -1.18 -24.43 -15.88
C VAL A 33 -0.01 -25.09 -15.15
N GLN A 34 0.50 -24.48 -14.09
CA GLN A 34 1.56 -25.04 -13.26
C GLN A 34 1.17 -26.38 -12.64
N GLY A 35 0.00 -26.43 -11.99
CA GLY A 35 -0.51 -27.64 -11.36
C GLY A 35 -0.68 -28.79 -12.36
N LYS A 36 -1.19 -28.48 -13.56
CA LYS A 36 -1.37 -29.46 -14.65
C LYS A 36 -0.03 -29.97 -15.18
N GLN A 37 0.94 -29.08 -15.41
CA GLN A 37 2.28 -29.45 -15.87
C GLN A 37 3.01 -30.32 -14.85
N LEU A 38 2.82 -30.04 -13.57
CA LEU A 38 3.40 -30.85 -12.50
C LEU A 38 2.70 -32.18 -12.33
N GLY A 39 1.37 -32.21 -12.41
CA GLY A 39 0.61 -33.44 -12.44
C GLY A 39 1.11 -34.35 -13.58
N ASN A 40 1.27 -33.80 -14.80
CA ASN A 40 1.80 -34.52 -15.94
C ASN A 40 3.21 -35.10 -15.69
N ARG A 41 4.13 -34.30 -15.14
CA ARG A 41 5.46 -34.77 -14.77
C ARG A 41 5.44 -35.86 -13.73
N THR A 42 4.61 -35.69 -12.71
CA THR A 42 4.46 -36.69 -11.63
C THR A 42 3.91 -37.99 -12.19
N ARG A 43 2.93 -37.92 -13.06
CA ARG A 43 2.36 -39.09 -13.74
C ARG A 43 3.41 -39.80 -14.62
N TYR A 44 4.14 -39.04 -15.44
CA TYR A 44 5.22 -39.58 -16.24
C TYR A 44 6.30 -40.28 -15.42
N LEU A 45 6.74 -39.66 -14.31
CA LEU A 45 7.73 -40.27 -13.42
C LEU A 45 7.20 -41.55 -12.80
N LYS A 46 5.94 -41.57 -12.37
CA LYS A 46 5.30 -42.77 -11.83
C LYS A 46 5.30 -43.90 -12.85
N ASP A 47 4.87 -43.62 -14.07
CA ASP A 47 4.82 -44.64 -15.13
C ASP A 47 6.21 -45.17 -15.47
N LYS A 48 7.26 -44.28 -15.45
CA LYS A 48 8.65 -44.68 -15.63
C LYS A 48 9.20 -45.52 -14.48
N VAL A 49 8.79 -45.26 -13.26
CA VAL A 49 9.14 -46.06 -12.09
C VAL A 49 8.49 -47.44 -12.17
N GLU A 50 7.23 -47.54 -12.58
CA GLU A 50 6.52 -48.79 -12.76
C GLU A 50 7.15 -49.62 -13.90
N GLU A 51 7.56 -48.99 -15.00
CA GLU A 51 8.30 -49.64 -16.11
C GLU A 51 9.67 -50.21 -15.63
N LEU A 52 10.43 -49.43 -14.84
CA LEU A 52 11.68 -49.86 -14.27
C LEU A 52 11.50 -50.99 -13.26
N GLN A 53 10.46 -50.99 -12.47
CA GLN A 53 10.14 -52.08 -11.54
C GLN A 53 9.84 -53.39 -12.29
N ALA A 54 9.06 -53.35 -13.39
CA ALA A 54 8.78 -54.50 -14.21
C ALA A 54 10.07 -55.08 -14.87
N LEU A 55 10.98 -54.23 -15.25
CA LEU A 55 12.30 -54.64 -15.75
C LEU A 55 13.18 -55.28 -14.67
N ALA A 56 13.05 -54.87 -13.40
CA ALA A 56 13.85 -55.38 -12.29
C ALA A 56 13.56 -56.81 -11.87
N GLU A 57 12.34 -57.30 -12.16
CA GLU A 57 11.95 -58.67 -11.79
C GLU A 57 12.72 -59.77 -12.55
N GLY A 58 13.52 -59.39 -13.56
CA GLY A 58 14.32 -60.31 -14.37
C GLY A 58 15.83 -60.12 -14.31
N ILE A 59 16.32 -59.29 -13.41
CA ILE A 59 17.75 -58.86 -13.35
C ILE A 59 18.41 -59.27 -12.03
N ASP A 60 19.71 -59.52 -12.05
CA ASP A 60 20.51 -59.95 -10.88
C ASP A 60 20.60 -58.87 -9.76
N ASP A 61 21.08 -59.26 -8.56
CA ASP A 61 21.05 -58.41 -7.36
C ASP A 61 21.77 -57.05 -7.56
N GLU A 62 22.79 -56.97 -8.41
CA GLU A 62 23.56 -55.75 -8.61
C GLU A 62 22.76 -54.73 -9.45
N ALA A 63 22.07 -55.22 -10.46
CA ALA A 63 21.17 -54.39 -11.27
C ALA A 63 19.89 -53.98 -10.50
N GLN A 64 19.38 -54.85 -9.62
CA GLN A 64 18.26 -54.50 -8.74
C GLN A 64 18.63 -53.35 -7.79
N ASN A 65 19.82 -53.36 -7.21
CA ASN A 65 20.29 -52.28 -6.34
C ASN A 65 20.44 -50.95 -7.10
N ALA A 66 20.90 -50.98 -8.34
CA ALA A 66 21.01 -49.78 -9.17
C ALA A 66 19.63 -49.18 -9.50
N ILE A 67 18.63 -50.02 -9.75
CA ILE A 67 17.24 -49.61 -10.01
C ILE A 67 16.62 -49.02 -8.75
N VAL A 68 16.77 -49.63 -7.59
CA VAL A 68 16.29 -49.10 -6.31
C VAL A 68 16.90 -47.75 -6.01
N ALA A 69 18.20 -47.55 -6.29
CA ALA A 69 18.87 -46.27 -6.15
C ALA A 69 18.26 -45.20 -7.11
N ALA A 70 18.01 -45.57 -8.35
CA ALA A 70 17.36 -44.65 -9.35
C ALA A 70 15.93 -44.28 -8.95
N ILE A 71 15.14 -45.21 -8.43
CA ILE A 71 13.80 -44.96 -7.91
C ILE A 71 13.85 -44.01 -6.73
N SER A 72 14.78 -44.25 -5.78
CA SER A 72 14.95 -43.38 -4.60
C SER A 72 15.32 -41.95 -5.01
N GLN A 73 16.17 -41.80 -6.03
CA GLN A 73 16.54 -40.51 -6.56
C GLN A 73 15.35 -39.81 -7.27
N ALA A 74 14.56 -40.54 -8.05
CA ALA A 74 13.36 -39.99 -8.69
C ALA A 74 12.30 -39.50 -7.67
N LEU A 75 12.10 -40.27 -6.59
CA LEU A 75 11.22 -39.89 -5.49
C LEU A 75 11.73 -38.65 -4.72
N SER A 76 13.06 -38.56 -4.53
CA SER A 76 13.68 -37.38 -3.93
C SER A 76 13.47 -36.12 -4.78
N ILE A 77 13.65 -36.23 -6.10
CA ILE A 77 13.40 -35.11 -7.04
C ILE A 77 11.92 -34.70 -7.01
N SER A 78 11.00 -35.66 -6.92
CA SER A 78 9.58 -35.37 -6.80
C SER A 78 9.26 -34.61 -5.51
N GLY A 79 9.87 -34.99 -4.38
CA GLY A 79 9.73 -34.29 -3.09
C GLY A 79 10.24 -32.85 -3.15
N VAL A 80 11.41 -32.63 -3.76
CA VAL A 80 11.97 -31.28 -3.96
C VAL A 80 11.07 -30.41 -4.83
N ASN A 81 10.49 -31.00 -5.89
CA ASN A 81 9.55 -30.27 -6.74
C ASN A 81 8.28 -29.89 -5.97
N THR A 82 7.76 -30.75 -5.12
CA THR A 82 6.60 -30.44 -4.27
C THR A 82 6.89 -29.29 -3.33
N GLN A 83 8.03 -29.30 -2.66
CA GLN A 83 8.45 -28.19 -1.80
C GLN A 83 8.64 -26.86 -2.58
N ALA A 84 9.17 -26.94 -3.80
CA ALA A 84 9.32 -25.77 -4.64
C ALA A 84 7.98 -25.16 -5.04
N ILE A 85 6.95 -26.01 -5.25
CA ILE A 85 5.58 -25.55 -5.53
C ILE A 85 4.94 -24.90 -4.32
N GLU A 86 5.05 -25.54 -3.15
CA GLU A 86 4.56 -24.95 -1.90
C GLU A 86 5.22 -23.58 -1.66
N ASN A 87 6.52 -23.45 -1.85
CA ASN A 87 7.23 -22.18 -1.75
C ASN A 87 6.76 -21.15 -2.79
N LEU A 88 6.38 -21.57 -3.99
CA LEU A 88 5.82 -20.67 -5.02
C LEU A 88 4.38 -20.26 -4.69
N GLN A 89 3.59 -21.14 -4.07
CA GLN A 89 2.23 -20.82 -3.62
C GLN A 89 2.21 -19.78 -2.50
N HIS A 90 3.25 -19.77 -1.65
CA HIS A 90 3.45 -18.75 -0.60
C HIS A 90 4.14 -17.47 -1.10
N ARG A 91 4.36 -17.34 -2.40
CA ARG A 91 5.01 -16.17 -2.97
C ARG A 91 4.14 -14.93 -2.82
N SER A 92 4.79 -13.79 -2.54
CA SER A 92 4.08 -12.52 -2.49
C SER A 92 3.47 -12.19 -3.86
N LEU A 93 2.18 -11.90 -3.90
CA LEU A 93 1.47 -11.51 -5.12
C LEU A 93 1.77 -10.07 -5.51
N ALA A 94 1.95 -9.22 -4.53
CA ALA A 94 2.32 -7.83 -4.70
C ALA A 94 2.96 -7.28 -3.41
N GLN A 95 3.76 -6.26 -3.56
CA GLN A 95 4.33 -5.53 -2.44
C GLN A 95 4.41 -4.05 -2.75
N GLY A 96 4.44 -3.23 -1.74
CA GLY A 96 4.59 -1.79 -1.87
C GLY A 96 4.86 -1.13 -0.53
N THR A 97 5.00 0.18 -0.57
CA THR A 97 5.13 1.00 0.61
C THR A 97 4.03 2.05 0.65
N VAL A 98 3.58 2.40 1.83
CA VAL A 98 2.63 3.48 2.07
C VAL A 98 3.09 4.28 3.30
N VAL A 99 2.91 5.60 3.24
CA VAL A 99 3.16 6.47 4.39
C VAL A 99 1.81 6.82 5.02
N LEU A 100 1.62 6.39 6.26
CA LEU A 100 0.45 6.73 7.04
C LEU A 100 0.70 8.06 7.73
N LYS A 101 -0.11 9.08 7.39
CA LYS A 101 -0.03 10.43 7.96
C LYS A 101 -1.07 10.57 9.06
N ASN A 102 -0.62 10.68 10.29
CA ASN A 102 -1.48 10.79 11.47
C ASN A 102 -1.58 12.25 11.93
N LYS A 103 -2.10 13.11 11.04
CA LYS A 103 -2.27 14.54 11.27
C LYS A 103 -3.55 15.06 10.63
N TRP A 104 -4.27 15.92 11.34
CA TRP A 104 -5.55 16.50 10.91
C TRP A 104 -5.85 17.77 11.66
N VAL A 105 -6.81 18.52 11.17
CA VAL A 105 -7.38 19.67 11.86
C VAL A 105 -8.49 19.18 12.79
N VAL A 106 -8.39 19.53 14.07
CA VAL A 106 -9.40 19.24 15.07
C VAL A 106 -10.49 20.30 15.05
N SER A 107 -10.10 21.57 14.96
CA SER A 107 -11.01 22.70 14.82
C SER A 107 -10.27 23.92 14.28
N GLY A 108 -10.97 24.74 13.55
CA GLY A 108 -10.40 25.97 12.99
C GLY A 108 -9.46 25.71 11.80
N CYS A 109 -8.32 26.39 11.79
CA CYS A 109 -7.38 26.43 10.68
C CYS A 109 -8.03 26.87 9.38
N VAL A 110 -8.92 27.84 9.46
CA VAL A 110 -9.61 28.41 8.31
C VAL A 110 -8.72 29.49 7.70
N LEU A 111 -8.39 29.32 6.41
CA LEU A 111 -7.71 30.36 5.65
C LEU A 111 -8.72 31.26 4.95
N SER A 112 -8.50 32.56 5.09
CA SER A 112 -9.25 33.61 4.37
C SER A 112 -8.29 34.55 3.68
N LYS A 113 -8.81 35.23 2.64
CA LYS A 113 -8.05 36.22 1.87
C LYS A 113 -8.00 37.54 2.61
N ALA A 114 -6.83 38.14 2.72
CA ALA A 114 -6.62 39.48 3.20
C ALA A 114 -6.86 40.54 2.09
N ASP A 115 -6.93 41.80 2.45
CA ASP A 115 -7.04 42.90 1.50
C ASP A 115 -5.80 43.05 0.61
N ILE A 116 -4.65 42.64 1.14
CA ILE A 116 -3.38 42.52 0.40
C ILE A 116 -3.22 41.09 -0.10
N ARG A 117 -2.15 40.82 -0.88
CA ARG A 117 -1.89 39.48 -1.44
C ARG A 117 -1.34 38.52 -0.37
N ALA A 118 -2.11 38.31 0.70
CA ALA A 118 -1.76 37.46 1.80
C ALA A 118 -2.97 36.63 2.30
N LEU A 119 -2.70 35.60 3.09
CA LEU A 119 -3.69 34.75 3.73
C LEU A 119 -3.71 34.96 5.24
N HIS A 120 -4.92 34.97 5.80
CA HIS A 120 -5.16 34.91 7.24
C HIS A 120 -5.44 33.48 7.66
N LEU A 121 -4.83 33.02 8.74
CA LEU A 121 -5.24 31.83 9.47
C LEU A 121 -6.09 32.23 10.67
N SER A 122 -7.24 31.62 10.83
CA SER A 122 -8.11 31.89 11.98
C SER A 122 -8.96 30.68 12.37
N ALA A 123 -9.58 30.76 13.53
CA ALA A 123 -10.44 29.69 14.01
C ALA A 123 -11.77 29.57 13.22
N SER A 124 -12.29 30.67 12.66
CA SER A 124 -13.58 30.70 11.96
C SER A 124 -13.60 31.40 10.61
N GLY A 125 -12.45 31.83 10.10
CA GLY A 125 -12.34 32.68 8.90
C GLY A 125 -12.33 34.18 9.20
N THR A 126 -12.45 34.57 10.47
CA THR A 126 -12.36 35.95 10.93
C THR A 126 -11.23 36.07 11.92
N VAL A 127 -10.32 37.02 11.73
CA VAL A 127 -9.19 37.28 12.63
C VAL A 127 -9.71 37.65 14.03
N GLY A 128 -9.03 37.15 15.08
CA GLY A 128 -9.45 37.31 16.46
C GLY A 128 -10.57 36.36 16.90
N SER A 129 -10.94 35.38 16.08
CA SER A 129 -12.03 34.43 16.39
C SER A 129 -11.63 33.33 17.38
N GLY A 130 -10.36 33.24 17.77
CA GLY A 130 -9.89 32.31 18.78
C GLY A 130 -8.65 31.54 18.37
N VAL A 131 -8.55 30.29 18.84
CA VAL A 131 -7.41 29.43 18.66
C VAL A 131 -7.81 28.18 17.87
N SER A 132 -7.12 27.96 16.78
CA SER A 132 -7.26 26.72 16.00
C SER A 132 -6.57 25.56 16.70
N ARG A 133 -7.02 24.33 16.44
CA ARG A 133 -6.45 23.11 17.01
C ARG A 133 -6.17 22.12 15.90
N ALA A 134 -4.99 21.57 15.92
CA ALA A 134 -4.57 20.53 15.00
C ALA A 134 -3.86 19.40 15.75
N TRP A 135 -4.01 18.18 15.27
CA TRP A 135 -3.20 17.07 15.69
C TRP A 135 -2.03 16.94 14.71
N ILE A 136 -0.83 17.20 15.17
CA ILE A 136 0.39 17.15 14.37
C ILE A 136 1.51 16.64 15.25
N ASP A 137 2.39 15.84 14.68
CA ASP A 137 3.61 15.38 15.36
C ASP A 137 3.28 14.68 16.70
N GLY A 138 2.31 13.77 16.63
CA GLY A 138 1.87 12.95 17.77
C GLY A 138 1.22 13.70 18.91
N GLY A 139 0.76 14.94 18.72
CA GLY A 139 0.16 15.74 19.78
C GLY A 139 -0.82 16.82 19.32
N MET A 140 -1.64 17.26 20.27
CA MET A 140 -2.52 18.41 20.07
C MET A 140 -1.70 19.70 20.05
N ARG A 141 -1.85 20.48 19.00
CA ARG A 141 -1.23 21.80 18.84
C ARG A 141 -2.31 22.87 18.85
N PHE A 142 -2.02 23.94 19.57
CA PHE A 142 -2.85 25.13 19.64
C PHE A 142 -2.19 26.19 18.75
N ILE A 143 -2.92 26.64 17.74
CA ILE A 143 -2.42 27.55 16.73
C ILE A 143 -3.23 28.83 16.85
N PRO A 144 -2.62 29.91 17.36
CA PRO A 144 -3.30 31.19 17.45
C PRO A 144 -3.63 31.74 16.07
N ASP A 145 -4.59 32.63 15.99
CA ASP A 145 -4.87 33.36 14.77
C ASP A 145 -3.61 34.07 14.29
N ASP A 146 -3.30 33.94 13.02
CA ASP A 146 -2.12 34.54 12.40
C ASP A 146 -2.56 35.50 11.29
N ASP A 147 -2.09 36.70 11.39
CA ASP A 147 -2.47 37.81 10.53
C ASP A 147 -1.37 38.03 9.48
N TYR A 148 -1.71 37.96 8.19
CA TYR A 148 -0.79 38.21 7.07
C TYR A 148 0.47 37.35 7.05
N HIS A 149 0.40 36.12 7.54
CA HIS A 149 1.59 35.31 7.72
C HIS A 149 2.23 34.89 6.39
N VAL A 150 1.45 34.51 5.38
CA VAL A 150 2.00 34.06 4.10
C VAL A 150 1.52 34.90 2.93
N THR A 151 2.47 35.39 2.12
CA THR A 151 2.17 36.13 0.88
C THR A 151 2.02 35.14 -0.29
N VAL A 152 0.93 35.26 -1.05
CA VAL A 152 0.70 34.46 -2.24
C VAL A 152 1.42 35.09 -3.43
N PRO A 153 2.30 34.38 -4.14
CA PRO A 153 3.02 34.89 -5.31
C PRO A 153 2.06 35.33 -6.43
N THR A 154 2.49 36.31 -7.21
CA THR A 154 1.82 36.65 -8.48
C THR A 154 2.14 35.60 -9.54
N ASN A 155 1.26 35.48 -10.54
CA ASN A 155 1.49 34.60 -11.68
C ASN A 155 1.46 35.40 -13.00
N PRO A 156 2.59 35.93 -13.45
CA PRO A 156 2.68 36.63 -14.74
C PRO A 156 2.71 35.65 -15.94
N GLY A 157 2.72 34.34 -15.69
CA GLY A 157 2.79 33.31 -16.73
C GLY A 157 1.49 33.12 -17.51
N THR A 158 1.53 32.21 -18.50
CA THR A 158 0.41 31.93 -19.41
C THR A 158 -0.43 30.72 -18.99
N SER A 159 -0.09 30.06 -17.90
CA SER A 159 -0.83 28.93 -17.33
C SER A 159 -1.04 29.14 -15.83
N ASP A 160 -2.09 28.52 -15.30
CA ASP A 160 -2.40 28.56 -13.88
C ASP A 160 -1.28 27.92 -13.07
N VAL A 161 -1.01 28.48 -11.88
CA VAL A 161 -0.07 27.92 -10.91
C VAL A 161 -0.84 27.44 -9.69
N VAL A 162 -0.53 26.24 -9.23
CA VAL A 162 -1.12 25.65 -8.03
C VAL A 162 -0.12 25.71 -6.90
N TYR A 163 -0.56 26.26 -5.77
CA TYR A 163 0.15 26.27 -4.50
C TYR A 163 -0.64 25.49 -3.45
N TYR A 164 0.06 25.02 -2.44
CA TYR A 164 -0.53 24.38 -1.27
C TYR A 164 -0.18 25.19 -0.03
N ALA A 165 -1.20 25.58 0.71
CA ALA A 165 -1.04 26.21 2.02
C ALA A 165 -1.11 25.10 3.09
N TYR A 166 -0.13 25.04 3.96
CA TYR A 166 0.03 24.01 4.97
C TYR A 166 0.59 24.59 6.27
N LEU A 167 0.37 23.87 7.39
CA LEU A 167 1.04 24.16 8.65
C LEU A 167 2.39 23.48 8.69
N ALA A 168 3.43 24.23 8.92
CA ALA A 168 4.78 23.76 9.17
C ALA A 168 5.32 24.27 10.51
N LEU A 169 6.28 23.55 11.07
CA LEU A 169 6.97 23.98 12.29
C LEU A 169 8.08 24.97 11.92
N GLU A 170 7.91 26.22 12.30
CA GLU A 170 8.86 27.29 12.10
C GLU A 170 9.27 27.91 13.43
N SER A 171 10.55 27.88 13.75
CA SER A 171 11.10 28.48 14.99
C SER A 171 10.37 28.05 16.28
N GLY A 172 9.88 26.79 16.33
CA GLY A 172 9.20 26.24 17.50
C GLY A 172 7.68 26.49 17.56
N ALA A 173 7.09 27.16 16.57
CA ALA A 173 5.66 27.37 16.41
C ALA A 173 5.15 26.82 15.08
N TYR A 174 3.91 26.33 15.06
CA TYR A 174 3.27 25.94 13.81
C TYR A 174 2.67 27.18 13.13
N ARG A 175 3.09 27.40 11.90
CA ARG A 175 2.68 28.53 11.07
C ARG A 175 2.24 28.08 9.69
N VAL A 176 1.48 28.94 9.02
CA VAL A 176 1.10 28.71 7.62
C VAL A 176 2.29 29.00 6.73
N ASP A 177 2.58 28.08 5.83
CA ASP A 177 3.55 28.27 4.76
C ASP A 177 2.92 27.88 3.41
N LEU A 178 3.54 28.27 2.30
CA LEU A 178 3.01 28.10 0.96
C LEU A 178 4.08 27.63 -0.02
N ASP A 179 3.84 26.50 -0.68
CA ASP A 179 4.73 25.99 -1.73
C ASP A 179 3.93 25.22 -2.81
N THR A 180 4.58 24.88 -3.89
CA THR A 180 4.04 24.03 -4.97
C THR A 180 3.96 22.55 -4.58
N ALA A 181 4.61 22.13 -3.51
CA ALA A 181 4.54 20.80 -2.92
C ALA A 181 4.36 20.88 -1.40
N VAL A 182 3.70 19.90 -0.81
CA VAL A 182 3.50 19.82 0.64
C VAL A 182 4.60 18.96 1.24
N PRO A 183 5.43 19.48 2.16
CA PRO A 183 6.41 18.68 2.88
C PRO A 183 5.75 17.56 3.70
N ASP A 184 6.42 16.41 3.83
CA ASP A 184 5.86 15.26 4.55
C ASP A 184 5.54 15.54 6.02
N ALA A 185 6.31 16.40 6.68
CA ALA A 185 6.07 16.81 8.05
C ALA A 185 4.91 17.81 8.21
N ALA A 186 4.48 18.47 7.12
CA ALA A 186 3.47 19.52 7.16
C ALA A 186 2.03 18.98 7.12
N LEU A 187 1.09 19.75 7.66
CA LEU A 187 -0.35 19.46 7.57
C LEU A 187 -0.98 20.33 6.49
N LEU A 188 -1.44 19.72 5.42
CA LEU A 188 -2.13 20.40 4.32
C LEU A 188 -3.44 21.04 4.81
N LEU A 189 -3.64 22.31 4.46
CA LEU A 189 -4.87 23.06 4.76
C LEU A 189 -5.67 23.36 3.49
N TYR A 190 -5.08 24.07 2.52
CA TYR A 190 -5.76 24.52 1.33
C TYR A 190 -4.89 24.32 0.08
N GLN A 191 -5.58 24.21 -1.04
CA GLN A 191 -5.00 24.33 -2.37
C GLN A 191 -5.39 25.68 -2.94
N LEU A 192 -4.44 26.41 -3.47
CA LEU A 192 -4.64 27.70 -4.14
C LEU A 192 -4.40 27.53 -5.63
N THR A 193 -5.29 28.06 -6.45
CA THR A 193 -5.05 28.19 -7.89
C THR A 193 -4.92 29.67 -8.21
N VAL A 194 -3.72 30.07 -8.64
CA VAL A 194 -3.41 31.44 -9.08
C VAL A 194 -3.50 31.45 -10.60
N PRO A 195 -4.50 32.13 -11.18
CA PRO A 195 -4.71 32.06 -12.61
C PRO A 195 -3.59 32.70 -13.42
N ALA A 196 -3.47 32.29 -14.68
CA ALA A 196 -2.52 32.86 -15.62
C ALA A 196 -2.72 34.39 -15.73
N GLY A 197 -1.61 35.14 -15.74
CA GLY A 197 -1.59 36.59 -15.85
C GLY A 197 -2.06 37.34 -14.59
N ASP A 198 -2.27 36.67 -13.47
CA ASP A 198 -2.67 37.33 -12.21
C ASP A 198 -1.49 38.05 -11.54
N THR A 199 -1.41 39.36 -11.78
CA THR A 199 -0.43 40.29 -11.21
C THR A 199 -1.05 41.31 -10.24
N ALA A 200 -2.34 41.14 -9.90
CA ALA A 200 -3.03 42.03 -9.00
C ALA A 200 -2.45 42.03 -7.58
N ASN A 201 -2.50 43.13 -6.88
CA ASN A 201 -2.06 43.23 -5.48
C ASN A 201 -3.16 42.79 -4.49
N ASN A 202 -3.99 41.80 -4.89
CA ASN A 202 -4.99 41.19 -4.04
C ASN A 202 -5.22 39.74 -4.50
N LEU A 203 -6.08 39.01 -3.79
CA LEU A 203 -6.36 37.60 -4.05
C LEU A 203 -7.75 37.37 -4.67
N SER A 204 -8.38 38.39 -5.28
CA SER A 204 -9.76 38.28 -5.82
C SER A 204 -9.88 37.16 -6.88
N ALA A 205 -8.90 37.05 -7.77
CA ALA A 205 -8.85 36.04 -8.83
C ALA A 205 -8.37 34.66 -8.36
N VAL A 206 -7.69 34.57 -7.22
CA VAL A 206 -7.14 33.31 -6.70
C VAL A 206 -8.27 32.44 -6.12
N THR A 207 -8.30 31.17 -6.48
CA THR A 207 -9.27 30.22 -5.93
C THR A 207 -8.65 29.47 -4.74
N LEU A 208 -9.33 29.48 -3.59
CA LEU A 208 -8.99 28.66 -2.43
C LEU A 208 -9.91 27.44 -2.39
N THR A 209 -9.29 26.25 -2.37
CA THR A 209 -10.01 24.98 -2.23
C THR A 209 -9.63 24.37 -0.88
N ASP A 210 -10.61 24.12 -0.02
CA ASP A 210 -10.40 23.47 1.28
C ASP A 210 -9.91 22.03 1.09
N ARG A 211 -8.79 21.69 1.68
CA ARG A 211 -8.17 20.37 1.67
C ARG A 211 -7.89 19.84 3.07
N ARG A 212 -8.45 20.50 4.09
CA ARG A 212 -8.27 20.10 5.48
C ARG A 212 -8.89 18.73 5.72
N THR A 213 -8.14 17.85 6.36
CA THR A 213 -8.70 16.64 6.97
C THR A 213 -9.25 17.03 8.33
N LEU A 214 -10.58 17.05 8.48
CA LEU A 214 -11.24 17.44 9.72
C LEU A 214 -11.61 16.22 10.54
N GLN A 215 -11.11 16.13 11.78
CA GLN A 215 -11.51 15.14 12.77
C GLN A 215 -11.80 15.83 14.10
N PRO A 216 -13.07 16.07 14.41
CA PRO A 216 -13.44 16.72 15.67
C PRO A 216 -12.98 15.89 16.87
N TRP A 217 -12.44 16.57 17.88
CA TRP A 217 -12.07 15.96 19.13
C TRP A 217 -13.32 15.50 19.91
N ASN A 218 -13.42 14.21 20.20
CA ASN A 218 -14.55 13.66 20.95
C ASN A 218 -14.31 13.54 22.49
N GLY A 219 -13.25 14.14 22.97
CA GLY A 219 -13.01 14.36 24.42
C GLY A 219 -12.26 13.26 25.17
N TRP A 220 -12.18 12.02 24.67
CA TRP A 220 -11.64 10.90 25.47
C TRP A 220 -10.67 9.97 24.76
N THR A 221 -10.47 10.06 23.47
CA THR A 221 -9.53 9.22 22.73
C THR A 221 -8.20 9.92 22.54
N ILE A 222 -7.19 9.44 23.24
CA ILE A 222 -5.78 9.83 23.01
C ILE A 222 -5.27 9.18 21.72
N ASN A 223 -5.86 8.08 21.31
CA ASN A 223 -5.52 7.35 20.10
C ASN A 223 -6.61 7.58 19.05
N THR A 224 -6.24 8.29 18.01
CA THR A 224 -7.08 8.40 16.85
C THR A 224 -6.87 7.18 15.96
N VAL A 225 -7.96 6.64 15.48
CA VAL A 225 -7.97 5.54 14.54
C VAL A 225 -8.03 6.15 13.15
N GLN A 226 -7.03 5.93 12.34
CA GLN A 226 -7.01 6.37 10.94
C GLN A 226 -6.97 5.17 10.02
N ASP A 227 -7.86 5.14 9.03
CA ASP A 227 -7.91 4.12 7.99
C ASP A 227 -7.35 4.72 6.69
N VAL A 228 -6.26 4.16 6.19
CA VAL A 228 -5.64 4.59 4.93
C VAL A 228 -5.85 3.50 3.88
N TYR A 229 -6.48 3.86 2.77
CA TYR A 229 -6.70 2.94 1.66
C TYR A 229 -5.43 2.74 0.85
N VAL A 230 -5.08 1.49 0.61
CA VAL A 230 -3.95 1.06 -0.22
C VAL A 230 -4.52 0.38 -1.46
N PRO A 231 -4.43 1.00 -2.64
CA PRO A 231 -4.86 0.37 -3.87
C PRO A 231 -3.89 -0.76 -4.26
N LEU A 232 -4.43 -1.86 -4.74
CA LEU A 232 -3.62 -2.92 -5.34
C LEU A 232 -3.27 -2.58 -6.79
N PRO A 233 -2.08 -2.95 -7.25
CA PRO A 233 -1.76 -2.87 -8.67
C PRO A 233 -2.71 -3.78 -9.48
N ALA A 234 -3.01 -3.39 -10.71
CA ALA A 234 -3.75 -4.25 -11.63
C ALA A 234 -2.90 -5.51 -11.98
N PRO A 235 -3.54 -6.68 -12.22
CA PRO A 235 -4.97 -6.96 -12.25
C PRO A 235 -5.61 -7.03 -10.87
N GLN A 236 -6.91 -6.80 -10.81
CA GLN A 236 -7.70 -6.96 -9.60
C GLN A 236 -7.82 -8.44 -9.23
N LEU A 237 -7.92 -8.73 -7.95
CA LEU A 237 -8.14 -10.09 -7.46
C LEU A 237 -9.61 -10.50 -7.64
N ASN A 238 -9.86 -11.79 -7.84
CA ASN A 238 -11.22 -12.31 -8.01
C ASN A 238 -12.03 -12.26 -6.71
N ALA A 239 -11.34 -12.33 -5.55
CA ALA A 239 -11.95 -12.29 -4.22
C ALA A 239 -11.01 -11.60 -3.22
N PRO A 240 -11.53 -11.01 -2.12
CA PRO A 240 -10.73 -10.37 -1.10
C PRO A 240 -10.20 -11.35 -0.03
N ASP A 241 -9.87 -12.55 -0.40
CA ASP A 241 -9.44 -13.67 0.46
C ASP A 241 -7.91 -13.78 0.64
N TYR A 242 -7.20 -12.74 0.29
CA TYR A 242 -5.74 -12.64 0.45
C TYR A 242 -5.32 -12.23 1.86
N ALA A 243 -4.11 -12.60 2.25
CA ALA A 243 -3.45 -12.09 3.45
C ALA A 243 -2.57 -10.89 3.12
N VAL A 244 -2.41 -9.98 4.08
CA VAL A 244 -1.49 -8.84 3.98
C VAL A 244 -0.58 -8.85 5.19
N GLU A 245 0.71 -8.90 4.94
CA GLU A 245 1.74 -8.70 5.96
C GLU A 245 2.16 -7.23 5.98
N LEU A 246 2.25 -6.64 7.18
CA LEU A 246 2.65 -5.26 7.40
C LEU A 246 3.98 -5.21 8.16
N MET A 247 4.92 -4.41 7.67
CA MET A 247 6.19 -4.14 8.33
C MET A 247 6.42 -2.63 8.43
N VAL A 248 6.61 -2.12 9.64
CA VAL A 248 7.00 -0.72 9.84
C VAL A 248 8.48 -0.56 9.48
N GLU A 249 8.78 0.31 8.53
CA GLU A 249 10.15 0.64 8.13
C GLU A 249 10.69 1.85 8.90
N SER A 250 9.86 2.86 9.08
CA SER A 250 10.20 4.08 9.82
C SER A 250 8.96 4.80 10.31
N ALA A 251 9.12 5.67 11.28
CA ALA A 251 8.08 6.59 11.76
C ALA A 251 8.72 7.76 12.50
N THR A 252 8.02 8.89 12.53
CA THR A 252 8.29 9.91 13.55
C THR A 252 7.86 9.32 14.89
N TYR A 253 8.78 9.11 15.82
CA TYR A 253 8.55 8.40 17.09
C TYR A 253 8.08 6.95 16.95
N ILE A 254 8.98 6.08 16.50
CA ILE A 254 8.68 4.67 16.22
C ILE A 254 8.03 3.93 17.41
N GLY A 255 8.38 4.29 18.64
CA GLY A 255 7.76 3.72 19.85
C GLY A 255 6.27 4.10 20.05
N ALA A 256 5.75 5.05 19.30
CA ALA A 256 4.37 5.52 19.36
C ALA A 256 3.50 5.00 18.18
N VAL A 257 4.00 4.09 17.36
CA VAL A 257 3.26 3.53 16.20
C VAL A 257 2.00 2.78 16.67
N GLY A 258 2.08 2.08 17.80
CA GLY A 258 0.95 1.29 18.30
C GLY A 258 0.67 0.08 17.42
N GLU A 259 -0.60 -0.29 17.31
CA GLU A 259 -1.06 -1.43 16.52
C GLU A 259 -1.38 -1.00 15.09
N LEU A 260 -0.92 -1.80 14.13
CA LEU A 260 -1.33 -1.72 12.74
C LEU A 260 -2.22 -2.91 12.41
N GLU A 261 -3.37 -2.65 11.83
CA GLU A 261 -4.37 -3.65 11.48
C GLU A 261 -4.78 -3.50 10.01
N VAL A 262 -4.91 -4.63 9.31
CA VAL A 262 -5.51 -4.64 7.97
C VAL A 262 -7.01 -4.78 8.11
N VAL A 263 -7.73 -3.79 7.62
CA VAL A 263 -9.19 -3.76 7.65
C VAL A 263 -9.75 -3.58 6.24
N ASP A 264 -11.02 -3.91 6.03
CA ASP A 264 -11.76 -3.64 4.79
C ASP A 264 -11.01 -4.11 3.53
N ARG A 265 -10.73 -5.44 3.45
CA ARG A 265 -10.14 -6.05 2.26
C ARG A 265 -11.15 -6.05 1.12
N GLN A 266 -10.72 -5.58 -0.04
CA GLN A 266 -11.52 -5.49 -1.27
C GLN A 266 -10.73 -6.10 -2.43
N GLN A 267 -11.39 -6.38 -3.54
CA GLN A 267 -10.76 -6.95 -4.75
C GLN A 267 -9.63 -6.07 -5.31
N ASN A 268 -9.71 -4.76 -5.13
CA ASN A 268 -8.80 -3.77 -5.69
C ASN A 268 -7.97 -3.02 -4.65
N GLY A 269 -8.03 -3.41 -3.38
CA GLY A 269 -7.29 -2.75 -2.30
C GLY A 269 -7.73 -3.18 -0.91
N PHE A 270 -7.08 -2.61 0.07
CA PHE A 270 -7.37 -2.81 1.48
C PHE A 270 -7.10 -1.52 2.25
N LYS A 271 -7.54 -1.45 3.49
CA LYS A 271 -7.19 -0.35 4.38
C LYS A 271 -6.24 -0.80 5.47
N ILE A 272 -5.29 0.06 5.80
CA ILE A 272 -4.45 -0.06 6.99
C ILE A 272 -4.98 0.90 8.04
N ARG A 273 -5.27 0.36 9.20
CA ARG A 273 -5.67 1.10 10.39
C ARG A 273 -4.49 1.25 11.34
N ILE A 274 -4.22 2.48 11.76
CA ILE A 274 -3.22 2.79 12.79
C ILE A 274 -3.92 3.18 14.08
N ARG A 275 -3.48 2.59 15.20
CA ARG A 275 -4.00 2.88 16.56
C ARG A 275 -2.96 3.56 17.45
N GLY A 276 -1.95 4.16 16.87
CA GLY A 276 -0.90 4.87 17.59
C GLY A 276 -0.96 6.38 17.39
N SER A 277 -0.05 7.09 18.04
CA SER A 277 0.11 8.54 17.91
C SER A 277 1.28 8.96 17.02
N ALA A 278 2.04 8.01 16.47
CA ALA A 278 3.12 8.31 15.55
C ALA A 278 2.61 8.90 14.23
N ASP A 279 3.38 9.80 13.65
CA ASP A 279 3.13 10.35 12.31
C ASP A 279 4.18 9.86 11.31
N ASN A 280 3.90 10.04 10.02
CA ASN A 280 4.77 9.63 8.91
C ASN A 280 5.25 8.17 9.06
N VAL A 281 4.32 7.27 9.40
CA VAL A 281 4.63 5.86 9.56
C VAL A 281 4.77 5.22 8.18
N MET A 282 6.00 4.91 7.79
CA MET A 282 6.29 4.20 6.56
C MET A 282 6.07 2.71 6.80
N VAL A 283 5.10 2.15 6.10
CA VAL A 283 4.73 0.75 6.19
C VAL A 283 5.00 0.08 4.87
N ARG A 284 5.81 -0.96 4.87
CA ARG A 284 5.89 -1.93 3.78
C ARG A 284 4.75 -2.93 3.96
N TRP A 285 4.04 -3.18 2.89
CA TRP A 285 3.03 -4.21 2.84
C TRP A 285 3.38 -5.27 1.80
N THR A 286 3.06 -6.50 2.10
CA THR A 286 3.22 -7.64 1.20
C THR A 286 1.90 -8.39 1.13
N LEU A 287 1.38 -8.55 -0.07
CA LEU A 287 0.17 -9.31 -0.33
C LEU A 287 0.56 -10.78 -0.52
N LEU A 288 -0.04 -11.64 0.29
CA LEU A 288 0.21 -13.08 0.25
C LEU A 288 -1.04 -13.79 -0.25
N ASN A 289 -0.82 -14.82 -1.05
CA ASN A 289 -1.91 -15.75 -1.33
C ASN A 289 -2.23 -16.49 -0.03
N PRO A 290 -3.49 -16.51 0.45
CA PRO A 290 -3.83 -17.34 1.58
C PRO A 290 -3.50 -18.79 1.23
N ALA A 291 -2.79 -19.45 2.11
CA ALA A 291 -2.57 -20.88 1.98
C ALA A 291 -3.93 -21.58 1.97
N ASN A 292 -4.18 -22.34 0.94
CA ASN A 292 -5.35 -23.22 0.87
C ASN A 292 -5.31 -24.29 1.96
#